data_1639203e09be31a6139eac999b772522
#
_entry.id   1639203e09be31a6139eac999b772522
#
_cell.length_a   1.000
_cell.length_b   1.000
_cell.length_c   1.000
_cell.angle_alpha   90.00
_cell.angle_beta   90.00
_cell.angle_gamma   90.00
#
_symmetry.space_group_name_H-M   'P 1'
#
loop_
_entity.id
_entity.type
_entity.pdbx_description
1 polymer ?
#
loop_
_entity_poly.entity_id
_entity_poly.type
_entity_poly.pdbx_seq_one_letter_code
_entity_poly.pdbx_strand_id
1 'polypeptide(L)'
;MKLNTNSNAYIILYSTIMVVVVAFLLAFVYQALKPMQDANVALDVKKQILYSLNIRNLDGAEAEAKYAEVVKDEQEENGLKYYVCEVDGQQKYVFPLKGMGLWGGISAFVSVNDDLNTINGAYFNHESETAGLGAEIKDSQAWQEKFQGKKILDEQGNMVIAVVKKVENPVSEVDCVTGATLTSNGVSDMLRDGLKPYINLLRNK
;
A
#
# COMPACT_ATOMS: atom_id res chain seq x y z
N MET A 1 12.45 7.64 59.71
CA MET A 1 11.04 7.23 59.50
C MET A 1 11.06 6.08 58.48
N LYS A 2 10.75 4.83 58.92
CA LYS A 2 10.70 3.71 57.96
C LYS A 2 9.37 3.82 57.19
N LEU A 3 9.44 3.99 55.87
CA LEU A 3 8.28 3.96 55.00
C LEU A 3 7.63 2.56 55.06
N ASN A 4 6.33 2.51 55.36
CA ASN A 4 5.59 1.25 55.29
C ASN A 4 5.23 0.98 53.82
N THR A 5 6.10 0.24 53.12
CA THR A 5 5.97 -0.12 51.70
C THR A 5 4.77 -1.02 51.38
N ASN A 6 4.15 -1.63 52.42
CA ASN A 6 2.97 -2.47 52.27
C ASN A 6 1.65 -1.71 52.49
N SER A 7 1.69 -0.41 52.78
CA SER A 7 0.45 0.36 52.91
C SER A 7 -0.15 0.63 51.53
N ASN A 8 -1.50 0.56 51.45
CA ASN A 8 -2.21 0.85 50.21
C ASN A 8 -1.89 2.25 49.68
N ALA A 9 -1.74 3.24 50.57
CA ALA A 9 -1.38 4.61 50.19
C ALA A 9 0.02 4.69 49.52
N TYR A 10 1.01 3.96 50.07
CA TYR A 10 2.34 3.89 49.46
C TYR A 10 2.30 3.23 48.08
N ILE A 11 1.60 2.10 47.96
CA ILE A 11 1.49 1.35 46.69
C ILE A 11 0.81 2.23 45.61
N ILE A 12 -0.31 2.89 45.95
CA ILE A 12 -1.02 3.77 45.00
C ILE A 12 -0.13 4.93 44.57
N LEU A 13 0.52 5.62 45.53
CA LEU A 13 1.38 6.76 45.22
C LEU A 13 2.57 6.35 44.35
N TYR A 14 3.25 5.26 44.72
CA TYR A 14 4.38 4.73 43.94
C TYR A 14 3.96 4.33 42.53
N SER A 15 2.85 3.59 42.37
CA SER A 15 2.35 3.18 41.07
C SER A 15 1.97 4.37 40.20
N THR A 16 1.33 5.39 40.79
CA THR A 16 0.97 6.63 40.06
C THR A 16 2.21 7.36 39.59
N ILE A 17 3.21 7.55 40.44
CA ILE A 17 4.46 8.20 40.03
C ILE A 17 5.14 7.42 38.91
N MET A 18 5.23 6.08 39.03
CA MET A 18 5.83 5.23 38.00
C MET A 18 5.12 5.37 36.65
N VAL A 19 3.78 5.33 36.66
CA VAL A 19 2.99 5.50 35.42
C VAL A 19 3.23 6.88 34.80
N VAL A 20 3.23 7.94 35.62
CA VAL A 20 3.48 9.31 35.12
C VAL A 20 4.89 9.43 34.52
N VAL A 21 5.91 8.90 35.19
CA VAL A 21 7.29 8.94 34.70
C VAL A 21 7.42 8.19 33.37
N VAL A 22 6.87 6.95 33.29
CA VAL A 22 6.91 6.15 32.07
C VAL A 22 6.14 6.82 30.94
N ALA A 23 4.94 7.36 31.21
CA ALA A 23 4.15 8.08 30.20
C ALA A 23 4.89 9.30 29.68
N PHE A 24 5.54 10.07 30.56
CA PHE A 24 6.34 11.22 30.15
C PHE A 24 7.53 10.83 29.28
N LEU A 25 8.27 9.78 29.68
CA LEU A 25 9.41 9.29 28.89
C LEU A 25 8.97 8.79 27.50
N LEU A 26 7.88 8.04 27.43
CA LEU A 26 7.34 7.55 26.15
C LEU A 26 6.89 8.71 25.25
N ALA A 27 6.19 9.70 25.82
CA ALA A 27 5.76 10.87 25.07
C ALA A 27 6.95 11.70 24.56
N PHE A 28 7.99 11.84 25.36
CA PHE A 28 9.22 12.56 25.00
C PHE A 28 9.93 11.86 23.82
N VAL A 29 10.16 10.53 23.95
CA VAL A 29 10.80 9.74 22.89
C VAL A 29 9.97 9.78 21.59
N TYR A 30 8.64 9.62 21.70
CA TYR A 30 7.75 9.73 20.57
C TYR A 30 7.88 11.07 19.85
N GLN A 31 7.83 12.19 20.60
CA GLN A 31 7.95 13.52 20.01
C GLN A 31 9.34 13.77 19.37
N ALA A 32 10.40 13.27 19.98
CA ALA A 32 11.74 13.40 19.44
C ALA A 32 11.94 12.62 18.13
N LEU A 33 11.31 11.44 17.99
CA LEU A 33 11.45 10.58 16.81
C LEU A 33 10.41 10.87 15.73
N LYS A 34 9.32 11.55 16.04
CA LYS A 34 8.20 11.79 15.11
C LYS A 34 8.63 12.40 13.77
N PRO A 35 9.46 13.47 13.70
CA PRO A 35 9.85 14.06 12.42
C PRO A 35 10.60 13.07 11.52
N MET A 36 11.47 12.24 12.11
CA MET A 36 12.20 11.20 11.37
C MET A 36 11.25 10.09 10.88
N GLN A 37 10.29 9.70 11.71
CA GLN A 37 9.28 8.72 11.35
C GLN A 37 8.40 9.23 10.19
N ASP A 38 7.93 10.48 10.28
CA ASP A 38 7.10 11.08 9.22
C ASP A 38 7.87 11.17 7.88
N ALA A 39 9.16 11.51 7.92
CA ALA A 39 10.02 11.53 6.74
C ALA A 39 10.20 10.12 6.12
N ASN A 40 10.42 9.10 6.97
CA ASN A 40 10.54 7.72 6.51
C ASN A 40 9.25 7.20 5.89
N VAL A 41 8.09 7.52 6.47
CA VAL A 41 6.77 7.15 5.92
C VAL A 41 6.55 7.81 4.56
N ALA A 42 6.89 9.11 4.43
CA ALA A 42 6.79 9.81 3.15
C ALA A 42 7.70 9.20 2.07
N LEU A 43 8.93 8.83 2.43
CA LEU A 43 9.86 8.16 1.52
C LEU A 43 9.34 6.77 1.13
N ASP A 44 8.77 6.02 2.07
CA ASP A 44 8.21 4.69 1.79
C ASP A 44 7.05 4.77 0.79
N VAL A 45 6.16 5.75 0.93
CA VAL A 45 5.09 5.99 -0.07
C VAL A 45 5.65 6.28 -1.45
N LYS A 46 6.68 7.13 -1.56
CA LYS A 46 7.36 7.42 -2.83
C LYS A 46 7.94 6.14 -3.45
N LYS A 47 8.59 5.30 -2.65
CA LYS A 47 9.12 4.00 -3.08
C LYS A 47 8.02 3.06 -3.57
N GLN A 48 6.90 2.97 -2.88
CA GLN A 48 5.77 2.13 -3.28
C GLN A 48 5.20 2.56 -4.65
N ILE A 49 5.12 3.88 -4.90
CA ILE A 49 4.72 4.42 -6.20
C ILE A 49 5.73 4.03 -7.28
N LEU A 50 7.03 4.19 -7.03
CA LEU A 50 8.09 3.76 -7.95
C LEU A 50 8.04 2.26 -8.23
N TYR A 51 7.80 1.42 -7.20
CA TYR A 51 7.68 -0.04 -7.36
C TYR A 51 6.51 -0.41 -8.27
N SER A 52 5.39 0.30 -8.17
CA SER A 52 4.27 0.11 -9.09
C SER A 52 4.61 0.47 -10.53
N LEU A 53 5.55 1.40 -10.73
CA LEU A 53 6.09 1.78 -12.04
C LEU A 53 7.23 0.86 -12.51
N ASN A 54 7.49 -0.24 -11.80
CA ASN A 54 8.60 -1.18 -12.03
C ASN A 54 10.01 -0.60 -11.82
N ILE A 55 10.12 0.50 -11.09
CA ILE A 55 11.37 1.15 -10.72
C ILE A 55 11.71 0.71 -9.29
N ARG A 56 12.68 -0.19 -9.16
CA ARG A 56 13.02 -0.85 -7.89
C ARG A 56 14.52 -0.69 -7.57
N ASN A 57 14.91 -1.14 -6.37
CA ASN A 57 16.31 -1.22 -5.92
C ASN A 57 17.02 0.14 -5.82
N LEU A 58 16.30 1.20 -5.50
CA LEU A 58 16.85 2.51 -5.24
C LEU A 58 17.04 2.75 -3.73
N ASP A 59 18.13 3.40 -3.35
CA ASP A 59 18.29 3.88 -1.98
C ASP A 59 17.35 5.07 -1.66
N GLY A 60 17.46 5.66 -0.46
CA GLY A 60 16.57 6.74 -0.04
C GLY A 60 16.69 7.99 -0.93
N ALA A 61 17.90 8.45 -1.20
CA ALA A 61 18.17 9.66 -1.96
C ALA A 61 17.90 9.46 -3.46
N GLU A 62 18.28 8.32 -3.99
CA GLU A 62 17.99 7.94 -5.39
C GLU A 62 16.50 7.82 -5.64
N ALA A 63 15.75 7.22 -4.70
CA ALA A 63 14.31 7.09 -4.80
C ALA A 63 13.60 8.45 -4.78
N GLU A 64 14.07 9.40 -3.95
CA GLU A 64 13.52 10.76 -3.96
C GLU A 64 13.78 11.49 -5.27
N ALA A 65 15.01 11.42 -5.78
CA ALA A 65 15.38 12.02 -7.06
C ALA A 65 14.56 11.40 -8.22
N LYS A 66 14.44 10.07 -8.25
CA LYS A 66 13.69 9.37 -9.29
C LYS A 66 12.18 9.64 -9.20
N TYR A 67 11.63 9.73 -7.99
CA TYR A 67 10.24 10.12 -7.78
C TYR A 67 9.97 11.53 -8.38
N ALA A 68 10.84 12.51 -8.07
CA ALA A 68 10.70 13.86 -8.60
C ALA A 68 10.87 13.94 -10.14
N GLU A 69 11.65 13.01 -10.73
CA GLU A 69 11.80 12.91 -12.18
C GLU A 69 10.55 12.36 -12.86
N VAL A 70 9.97 11.27 -12.33
CA VAL A 70 8.90 10.51 -13.02
C VAL A 70 7.50 10.96 -12.67
N VAL A 71 7.25 11.43 -11.44
CA VAL A 71 5.91 11.92 -11.02
C VAL A 71 5.79 13.38 -11.41
N LYS A 72 4.97 13.66 -12.43
CA LYS A 72 4.79 15.01 -12.98
C LYS A 72 3.74 15.80 -12.23
N ASP A 73 2.69 15.13 -11.77
CA ASP A 73 1.57 15.78 -11.10
C ASP A 73 0.89 14.83 -10.11
N GLU A 74 0.35 15.40 -9.05
CA GLU A 74 -0.49 14.74 -8.06
C GLU A 74 -1.85 15.40 -8.08
N GLN A 75 -2.85 14.67 -8.53
CA GLN A 75 -4.21 15.19 -8.71
C GLN A 75 -5.16 14.58 -7.70
N GLU A 76 -6.11 15.38 -7.25
CA GLU A 76 -7.24 14.95 -6.44
C GLU A 76 -8.52 15.52 -7.03
N GLU A 77 -9.40 14.63 -7.48
CA GLU A 77 -10.67 15.00 -8.10
C GLU A 77 -11.79 14.10 -7.57
N ASN A 78 -12.88 14.69 -7.15
CA ASN A 78 -14.01 13.99 -6.52
C ASN A 78 -13.63 13.10 -5.32
N GLY A 79 -12.56 13.48 -4.56
CA GLY A 79 -12.01 12.69 -3.47
C GLY A 79 -11.15 11.50 -3.92
N LEU A 80 -10.85 11.39 -5.20
CA LEU A 80 -9.95 10.39 -5.77
C LEU A 80 -8.58 11.01 -6.03
N LYS A 81 -7.59 10.57 -5.27
CA LYS A 81 -6.20 10.98 -5.44
C LYS A 81 -5.49 10.05 -6.42
N TYR A 82 -4.77 10.59 -7.40
CA TYR A 82 -3.96 9.82 -8.33
C TYR A 82 -2.74 10.59 -8.79
N TYR A 83 -1.76 9.87 -9.32
CA TYR A 83 -0.50 10.45 -9.79
C TYR A 83 -0.39 10.30 -11.30
N VAL A 84 0.00 11.39 -11.95
CA VAL A 84 0.34 11.40 -13.38
C VAL A 84 1.86 11.28 -13.49
N CYS A 85 2.32 10.22 -14.12
CA CYS A 85 3.72 9.88 -14.21
C CYS A 85 4.17 9.79 -15.68
N GLU A 86 5.46 10.03 -15.92
CA GLU A 86 6.08 9.81 -17.21
C GLU A 86 7.30 8.89 -17.01
N VAL A 87 7.27 7.75 -17.68
CA VAL A 87 8.36 6.77 -17.66
C VAL A 87 8.71 6.41 -19.10
N ASP A 88 9.97 6.58 -19.47
CA ASP A 88 10.48 6.33 -20.83
C ASP A 88 9.69 7.07 -21.93
N GLY A 89 9.25 8.31 -21.66
CA GLY A 89 8.47 9.13 -22.57
C GLY A 89 7.00 8.70 -22.71
N GLN A 90 6.54 7.76 -21.89
CA GLN A 90 5.15 7.29 -21.87
C GLN A 90 4.43 7.78 -20.62
N GLN A 91 3.24 8.32 -20.80
CA GLN A 91 2.38 8.71 -19.69
C GLN A 91 1.77 7.47 -19.03
N LYS A 92 1.74 7.48 -17.71
CA LYS A 92 1.15 6.44 -16.87
C LYS A 92 0.39 7.09 -15.70
N TYR A 93 -0.62 6.41 -15.23
CA TYR A 93 -1.39 6.82 -14.06
C TYR A 93 -1.14 5.86 -12.92
N VAL A 94 -0.91 6.36 -11.71
CA VAL A 94 -0.77 5.51 -10.51
C VAL A 94 -1.94 5.78 -9.57
N PHE A 95 -2.66 4.71 -9.25
CA PHE A 95 -3.85 4.73 -8.41
C PHE A 95 -3.56 4.10 -7.05
N PRO A 96 -3.70 4.85 -5.94
CA PRO A 96 -3.68 4.28 -4.60
C PRO A 96 -5.00 3.57 -4.32
N LEU A 97 -4.92 2.29 -3.97
CA LEU A 97 -6.07 1.46 -3.64
C LEU A 97 -6.00 1.00 -2.19
N LYS A 98 -7.17 0.78 -1.58
CA LYS A 98 -7.32 0.23 -0.24
C LYS A 98 -8.40 -0.85 -0.25
N GLY A 99 -8.17 -1.90 0.52
CA GLY A 99 -9.09 -3.02 0.65
C GLY A 99 -8.90 -3.75 1.97
N MET A 100 -9.55 -4.87 2.10
CA MET A 100 -9.43 -5.75 3.26
C MET A 100 -8.89 -7.11 2.84
N GLY A 101 -7.85 -7.56 3.55
CA GLY A 101 -7.35 -8.92 3.46
C GLY A 101 -8.09 -9.86 4.43
N LEU A 102 -7.43 -10.94 4.83
CA LEU A 102 -7.98 -11.87 5.81
C LEU A 102 -7.88 -11.34 7.24
N TRP A 103 -6.73 -10.75 7.60
CA TRP A 103 -6.43 -10.35 8.98
C TRP A 103 -6.35 -8.83 9.18
N GLY A 104 -6.32 -8.06 8.12
CA GLY A 104 -6.19 -6.60 8.23
C GLY A 104 -6.32 -5.88 6.92
N GLY A 105 -6.08 -4.56 6.98
CA GLY A 105 -6.07 -3.71 5.79
C GLY A 105 -5.00 -4.15 4.80
N ILE A 106 -5.36 -4.10 3.52
CA ILE A 106 -4.41 -4.22 2.41
C ILE A 106 -4.46 -2.93 1.58
N SER A 107 -3.36 -2.59 0.99
CA SER A 107 -3.28 -1.43 0.10
C SER A 107 -2.45 -1.76 -1.14
N ALA A 108 -2.64 -0.99 -2.18
CA ALA A 108 -1.82 -1.11 -3.38
C ALA A 108 -1.60 0.25 -4.04
N PHE A 109 -0.48 0.35 -4.77
CA PHE A 109 -0.33 1.29 -5.85
C PHE A 109 -0.34 0.50 -7.15
N VAL A 110 -1.25 0.85 -8.05
CA VAL A 110 -1.39 0.21 -9.36
C VAL A 110 -1.11 1.24 -10.43
N SER A 111 -0.07 1.02 -11.22
CA SER A 111 0.22 1.85 -12.38
C SER A 111 -0.48 1.28 -13.62
N VAL A 112 -1.11 2.17 -14.37
CA VAL A 112 -1.87 1.86 -15.58
C VAL A 112 -1.34 2.72 -16.73
N ASN A 113 -1.26 2.15 -17.90
CA ASN A 113 -0.85 2.88 -19.10
C ASN A 113 -1.90 3.94 -19.48
N ASP A 114 -1.56 4.80 -20.41
CA ASP A 114 -2.41 5.86 -20.95
C ASP A 114 -3.70 5.36 -21.61
N ASP A 115 -3.73 4.07 -22.00
CA ASP A 115 -4.95 3.41 -22.51
C ASP A 115 -6.03 3.20 -21.41
N LEU A 116 -5.73 3.50 -20.16
CA LEU A 116 -6.60 3.31 -18.99
C LEU A 116 -7.17 1.89 -18.87
N ASN A 117 -6.46 0.91 -19.40
CA ASN A 117 -6.91 -0.48 -19.43
C ASN A 117 -5.79 -1.50 -19.18
N THR A 118 -4.54 -1.15 -19.48
CA THR A 118 -3.42 -2.08 -19.32
C THR A 118 -2.62 -1.75 -18.07
N ILE A 119 -2.53 -2.68 -17.13
CA ILE A 119 -1.69 -2.53 -15.94
C ILE A 119 -0.22 -2.53 -16.38
N ASN A 120 0.52 -1.48 -16.03
CA ASN A 120 1.96 -1.40 -16.21
C ASN A 120 2.70 -2.15 -15.10
N GLY A 121 2.22 -2.07 -13.86
CA GLY A 121 2.75 -2.77 -12.71
C GLY A 121 1.91 -2.50 -11.46
N ALA A 122 2.18 -3.27 -10.41
CA ALA A 122 1.49 -3.14 -9.15
C ALA A 122 2.44 -3.39 -7.97
N TYR A 123 2.21 -2.68 -6.88
CA TYR A 123 2.82 -2.94 -5.59
C TYR A 123 1.74 -3.09 -4.55
N PHE A 124 1.81 -4.13 -3.74
CA PHE A 124 0.86 -4.41 -2.67
C PHE A 124 1.52 -4.29 -1.31
N ASN A 125 0.74 -3.88 -0.32
CA ASN A 125 1.14 -3.83 1.08
C ASN A 125 0.01 -4.38 1.95
N HIS A 126 0.33 -4.81 3.16
CA HIS A 126 -0.61 -5.33 4.15
C HIS A 126 -0.24 -4.88 5.56
N GLU A 127 -1.20 -4.89 6.48
CA GLU A 127 -0.99 -4.52 7.88
C GLU A 127 -0.64 -5.73 8.75
N SER A 128 -1.32 -6.87 8.55
CA SER A 128 -1.25 -8.00 9.49
C SER A 128 -1.46 -9.39 8.87
N GLU A 129 -1.20 -9.54 7.56
CA GLU A 129 -1.31 -10.86 6.92
C GLU A 129 -0.19 -11.81 7.39
N THR A 130 -0.46 -13.11 7.33
CA THR A 130 0.47 -14.14 7.82
C THR A 130 1.69 -14.26 6.91
N ALA A 131 2.90 -14.21 7.49
CA ALA A 131 4.17 -14.41 6.78
C ALA A 131 4.21 -15.78 6.07
N GLY A 132 4.72 -15.80 4.83
CA GLY A 132 4.76 -17.00 3.96
C GLY A 132 3.39 -17.44 3.42
N LEU A 133 2.32 -16.70 3.71
CA LEU A 133 0.96 -16.91 3.20
C LEU A 133 0.42 -15.59 2.61
N GLY A 134 -0.52 -14.93 3.30
CA GLY A 134 -1.11 -13.67 2.83
C GLY A 134 -0.10 -12.53 2.67
N ALA A 135 0.98 -12.50 3.47
CA ALA A 135 2.05 -11.51 3.36
C ALA A 135 2.81 -11.58 2.02
N GLU A 136 2.75 -12.71 1.30
CA GLU A 136 3.38 -12.86 -0.02
C GLU A 136 2.85 -11.87 -1.07
N ILE A 137 1.67 -11.27 -0.85
CA ILE A 137 1.20 -10.18 -1.74
C ILE A 137 2.20 -9.02 -1.78
N LYS A 138 2.91 -8.77 -0.66
CA LYS A 138 3.95 -7.75 -0.51
C LYS A 138 5.34 -8.34 -0.75
N ASP A 139 5.64 -9.49 -0.17
CA ASP A 139 6.99 -10.03 -0.08
C ASP A 139 7.45 -10.67 -1.39
N SER A 140 6.52 -11.16 -2.22
CA SER A 140 6.83 -11.80 -3.50
C SER A 140 6.77 -10.82 -4.68
N GLN A 141 7.91 -10.27 -5.06
CA GLN A 141 8.01 -9.46 -6.28
C GLN A 141 7.55 -10.24 -7.53
N ALA A 142 7.92 -11.52 -7.63
CA ALA A 142 7.52 -12.36 -8.76
C ALA A 142 6.00 -12.53 -8.88
N TRP A 143 5.27 -12.50 -7.75
CA TRP A 143 3.83 -12.52 -7.78
C TRP A 143 3.23 -11.18 -8.23
N GLN A 144 3.80 -10.07 -7.76
CA GLN A 144 3.38 -8.71 -8.18
C GLN A 144 3.61 -8.48 -9.68
N GLU A 145 4.69 -9.01 -10.23
CA GLU A 145 5.02 -8.90 -11.66
C GLU A 145 4.00 -9.59 -12.59
N LYS A 146 3.24 -10.56 -12.07
CA LYS A 146 2.17 -11.21 -12.84
C LYS A 146 1.03 -10.28 -13.26
N PHE A 147 0.91 -9.12 -12.62
CA PHE A 147 -0.08 -8.11 -12.97
C PHE A 147 0.32 -7.29 -14.21
N GLN A 148 1.60 -7.30 -14.61
CA GLN A 148 2.07 -6.55 -15.77
C GLN A 148 1.38 -7.04 -17.05
N GLY A 149 0.88 -6.08 -17.84
CA GLY A 149 0.19 -6.35 -19.09
C GLY A 149 -1.24 -6.87 -18.95
N LYS A 150 -1.75 -7.09 -17.72
CA LYS A 150 -3.12 -7.51 -17.51
C LYS A 150 -4.11 -6.42 -17.89
N LYS A 151 -5.24 -6.84 -18.47
CA LYS A 151 -6.34 -5.95 -18.81
C LYS A 151 -7.28 -5.78 -17.63
N ILE A 152 -7.68 -4.53 -17.39
CA ILE A 152 -8.63 -4.16 -16.33
C ILE A 152 -10.06 -4.38 -16.81
N LEU A 153 -10.34 -4.04 -18.08
CA LEU A 153 -11.65 -4.08 -18.71
C LEU A 153 -11.65 -5.01 -19.92
N ASP A 154 -12.80 -5.64 -20.16
CA ASP A 154 -13.10 -6.33 -21.42
C ASP A 154 -13.47 -5.35 -22.55
N GLU A 155 -13.78 -5.90 -23.75
CA GLU A 155 -14.21 -5.12 -24.91
C GLU A 155 -15.56 -4.40 -24.68
N GLN A 156 -16.38 -4.89 -23.76
CA GLN A 156 -17.66 -4.32 -23.40
C GLN A 156 -17.53 -3.25 -22.30
N GLY A 157 -16.33 -3.08 -21.71
CA GLY A 157 -16.06 -2.11 -20.64
C GLY A 157 -16.37 -2.64 -19.23
N ASN A 158 -16.59 -3.95 -19.06
CA ASN A 158 -16.76 -4.55 -17.74
C ASN A 158 -15.42 -4.79 -17.06
N MET A 159 -15.39 -4.66 -15.74
CA MET A 159 -14.21 -4.97 -14.93
C MET A 159 -13.97 -6.49 -14.94
N VAL A 160 -12.81 -6.90 -15.47
CA VAL A 160 -12.44 -8.33 -15.61
C VAL A 160 -11.16 -8.71 -14.88
N ILE A 161 -10.41 -7.72 -14.37
CA ILE A 161 -9.21 -8.01 -13.57
C ILE A 161 -9.58 -8.81 -12.33
N ALA A 162 -8.92 -9.95 -12.11
CA ALA A 162 -9.19 -10.81 -10.97
C ALA A 162 -7.97 -11.60 -10.52
N VAL A 163 -7.95 -11.94 -9.23
CA VAL A 163 -7.03 -12.92 -8.66
C VAL A 163 -7.81 -14.19 -8.38
N VAL A 164 -7.43 -15.30 -8.99
CA VAL A 164 -8.20 -16.55 -9.03
C VAL A 164 -7.37 -17.76 -8.64
N LYS A 165 -8.00 -18.84 -8.17
CA LYS A 165 -7.30 -20.10 -7.84
C LYS A 165 -6.73 -20.79 -9.07
N LYS A 166 -7.42 -20.69 -10.21
CA LYS A 166 -7.02 -21.26 -11.48
C LYS A 166 -7.24 -20.22 -12.56
N VAL A 167 -6.18 -19.83 -13.21
CA VAL A 167 -6.23 -18.88 -14.33
C VAL A 167 -6.89 -19.56 -15.52
N GLU A 168 -8.01 -19.00 -15.96
CA GLU A 168 -8.74 -19.42 -17.17
C GLU A 168 -8.56 -18.38 -18.28
N ASN A 169 -8.51 -17.09 -17.91
CA ASN A 169 -8.23 -15.99 -18.82
C ASN A 169 -6.90 -15.31 -18.48
N PRO A 170 -5.78 -15.70 -19.11
CA PRO A 170 -4.47 -15.14 -18.79
C PRO A 170 -4.33 -13.65 -19.15
N VAL A 171 -5.27 -13.08 -19.90
CA VAL A 171 -5.24 -11.65 -20.27
C VAL A 171 -5.60 -10.75 -19.08
N SER A 172 -6.49 -11.21 -18.19
CA SER A 172 -7.01 -10.41 -17.06
C SER A 172 -6.92 -11.10 -15.70
N GLU A 173 -6.50 -12.35 -15.65
CA GLU A 173 -6.44 -13.09 -14.39
C GLU A 173 -5.00 -13.34 -13.93
N VAL A 174 -4.83 -13.35 -12.61
CA VAL A 174 -3.59 -13.70 -11.90
C VAL A 174 -3.91 -14.84 -10.93
N ASP A 175 -3.01 -15.80 -10.80
CA ASP A 175 -3.15 -16.87 -9.81
C ASP A 175 -2.98 -16.34 -8.38
N CYS A 176 -3.80 -16.88 -7.47
CA CYS A 176 -3.74 -16.51 -6.06
C CYS A 176 -2.43 -16.97 -5.40
N VAL A 177 -2.07 -16.32 -4.31
CA VAL A 177 -0.98 -16.79 -3.44
C VAL A 177 -1.38 -18.13 -2.84
N THR A 178 -0.49 -19.13 -2.95
CA THR A 178 -0.72 -20.47 -2.43
C THR A 178 -0.98 -20.43 -0.91
N GLY A 179 -2.06 -21.05 -0.48
CA GLY A 179 -2.46 -21.07 0.94
C GLY A 179 -3.09 -19.76 1.46
N ALA A 180 -3.23 -18.72 0.63
CA ALA A 180 -3.77 -17.42 1.02
C ALA A 180 -4.98 -16.99 0.17
N THR A 181 -5.90 -17.90 -0.06
CA THR A 181 -7.06 -17.64 -0.94
C THR A 181 -7.92 -16.46 -0.50
N LEU A 182 -8.13 -16.29 0.81
CA LEU A 182 -8.98 -15.21 1.32
C LEU A 182 -8.32 -13.84 1.17
N THR A 183 -7.03 -13.73 1.43
CA THR A 183 -6.25 -12.52 1.15
C THR A 183 -6.24 -12.21 -0.34
N SER A 184 -6.05 -13.22 -1.19
CA SER A 184 -6.08 -13.08 -2.65
C SER A 184 -7.45 -12.62 -3.18
N ASN A 185 -8.55 -13.10 -2.59
CA ASN A 185 -9.89 -12.60 -2.91
C ASN A 185 -10.01 -11.11 -2.52
N GLY A 186 -9.50 -10.72 -1.35
CA GLY A 186 -9.46 -9.32 -0.93
C GLY A 186 -8.69 -8.44 -1.92
N VAL A 187 -7.56 -8.93 -2.45
CA VAL A 187 -6.84 -8.21 -3.52
C VAL A 187 -7.69 -8.10 -4.79
N SER A 188 -8.38 -9.17 -5.18
CA SER A 188 -9.26 -9.17 -6.36
C SER A 188 -10.38 -8.12 -6.22
N ASP A 189 -11.03 -8.08 -5.06
CA ASP A 189 -12.09 -7.12 -4.75
C ASP A 189 -11.54 -5.68 -4.71
N MET A 190 -10.39 -5.46 -4.06
CA MET A 190 -9.72 -4.16 -4.02
C MET A 190 -9.38 -3.64 -5.42
N LEU A 191 -8.88 -4.48 -6.31
CA LEU A 191 -8.55 -4.09 -7.69
C LEU A 191 -9.83 -3.73 -8.46
N ARG A 192 -10.84 -4.58 -8.43
CA ARG A 192 -12.08 -4.38 -9.16
C ARG A 192 -12.84 -3.15 -8.70
N ASP A 193 -13.07 -3.04 -7.40
CA ASP A 193 -13.89 -1.97 -6.85
C ASP A 193 -13.10 -0.66 -6.73
N GLY A 194 -11.80 -0.73 -6.46
CA GLY A 194 -10.92 0.42 -6.32
C GLY A 194 -10.54 1.08 -7.65
N LEU A 195 -10.30 0.32 -8.73
CA LEU A 195 -9.93 0.89 -10.03
C LEU A 195 -11.11 1.52 -10.76
N LYS A 196 -12.33 0.98 -10.59
CA LYS A 196 -13.52 1.42 -11.32
C LYS A 196 -13.79 2.94 -11.23
N PRO A 197 -13.74 3.59 -10.05
CA PRO A 197 -13.93 5.04 -9.96
C PRO A 197 -12.92 5.85 -10.76
N TYR A 198 -11.63 5.47 -10.73
CA TYR A 198 -10.56 6.17 -11.45
C TYR A 198 -10.71 6.04 -12.97
N ILE A 199 -11.00 4.82 -13.44
CA ILE A 199 -11.20 4.57 -14.87
C ILE A 199 -12.39 5.38 -15.38
N ASN A 200 -13.49 5.41 -14.63
CA ASN A 200 -14.67 6.20 -14.99
C ASN A 200 -14.36 7.70 -15.00
N LEU A 201 -13.60 8.20 -14.02
CA LEU A 201 -13.21 9.60 -13.93
C LEU A 201 -12.39 10.04 -15.15
N LEU A 202 -11.36 9.28 -15.51
CA LEU A 202 -10.42 9.65 -16.55
C LEU A 202 -10.96 9.42 -17.96
N ARG A 203 -11.86 8.47 -18.16
CA ARG A 203 -12.51 8.24 -19.48
C ARG A 203 -13.57 9.28 -19.82
N ASN A 204 -14.09 9.97 -18.82
CA ASN A 204 -15.10 11.02 -19.00
C ASN A 204 -14.48 12.43 -19.14
N LYS A 205 -13.14 12.53 -19.13
CA LYS A 205 -12.39 13.76 -19.43
C LYS A 205 -12.10 13.86 -20.94
#